data_f9f952ace137e5227b9cc48a410f6d73
#
_entry.id   f9f952ace137e5227b9cc48a410f6d73
#
_cell.length_a   1.000
_cell.length_b   1.000
_cell.length_c   1.000
_cell.angle_alpha   90.00
_cell.angle_beta   90.00
_cell.angle_gamma   90.00
#
_symmetry.space_group_name_H-M   'P 1'
#
loop_
_entity.id
_entity.type
_entity.pdbx_description
1 polymer ?
#
loop_
_entity_poly.entity_id
_entity_poly.type
_entity_poly.pdbx_seq_one_letter_code
_entity_poly.pdbx_strand_id
1 'polypeptide(L)'
;MVDKNRKHQMRASHEDLIAAKITPNTSQTRAPAYRLAFDDSEFLCRDDLRPIRLQLEMLKPEIILEEQGVKSTIVLFGGARIPDPEKSEKSITDGPNNLSKYYMEARQFAEKITLQSDGCQNVIVTGGGPGVMEAGNRGAHDAGGRSIGLNIVLPNEQAPNSYVTPELCFNFHYFALRKMHFLMRANAICVFPGGFGTLDEMFESLTLIQTGRMAPVPVSYTHLRAHET
;
A
#
# COMPACT_ATOMS: atom_id res chain seq x y z
N MET A 1 -7.48 21.81 -6.53
CA MET A 1 -6.85 22.05 -7.85
C MET A 1 -5.72 23.05 -7.66
N VAL A 2 -4.47 22.60 -7.67
CA VAL A 2 -3.32 23.49 -7.67
C VAL A 2 -3.19 24.03 -9.09
N ASP A 3 -3.30 25.35 -9.25
CA ASP A 3 -3.14 26.02 -10.53
C ASP A 3 -1.71 25.81 -11.04
N LYS A 4 -1.54 24.91 -12.02
CA LYS A 4 -0.26 24.58 -12.65
C LYS A 4 0.39 25.78 -13.40
N ASN A 5 -0.33 26.90 -13.52
CA ASN A 5 0.14 28.10 -14.23
C ASN A 5 0.63 29.23 -13.32
N ARG A 6 0.68 29.07 -12.00
CA ARG A 6 1.23 30.07 -11.11
C ARG A 6 2.75 30.06 -11.22
N LYS A 7 3.32 30.99 -11.95
CA LYS A 7 4.76 31.27 -11.91
C LYS A 7 5.12 31.67 -10.48
N HIS A 8 5.73 30.75 -9.73
CA HIS A 8 6.30 31.06 -8.44
C HIS A 8 7.43 32.07 -8.67
N GLN A 9 7.48 33.12 -7.84
CA GLN A 9 8.57 34.09 -7.89
C GLN A 9 9.92 33.51 -7.42
N MET A 10 9.85 32.40 -6.66
CA MET A 10 11.03 31.69 -6.18
C MET A 10 11.35 30.52 -7.10
N ARG A 11 12.62 30.24 -7.25
CA ARG A 11 13.16 29.14 -8.03
C ARG A 11 12.66 27.80 -7.51
N ALA A 12 12.36 26.87 -8.42
CA ALA A 12 11.89 25.56 -8.04
C ALA A 12 13.05 24.68 -7.53
N SER A 13 12.82 23.90 -6.48
CA SER A 13 13.85 23.07 -5.83
C SER A 13 14.51 22.04 -6.76
N HIS A 14 13.79 21.54 -7.79
CA HIS A 14 14.38 20.62 -8.78
C HIS A 14 15.46 21.31 -9.66
N GLU A 15 15.38 22.62 -9.86
CA GLU A 15 16.41 23.37 -10.59
C GLU A 15 17.71 23.43 -9.78
N ASP A 16 17.61 23.49 -8.44
CA ASP A 16 18.77 23.47 -7.56
C ASP A 16 19.43 22.08 -7.53
N LEU A 17 18.65 21.00 -7.65
CA LEU A 17 19.19 19.63 -7.83
C LEU A 17 20.03 19.53 -9.12
N ILE A 18 19.57 20.12 -10.21
CA ILE A 18 20.32 20.14 -11.48
C ILE A 18 21.59 20.95 -11.32
N ALA A 19 21.50 22.14 -10.72
CA ALA A 19 22.65 23.01 -10.50
C ALA A 19 23.70 22.36 -9.59
N ALA A 20 23.30 21.64 -8.56
CA ALA A 20 24.21 20.95 -7.66
C ALA A 20 25.07 19.88 -8.37
N LYS A 21 24.55 19.25 -9.43
CA LYS A 21 25.27 18.22 -10.22
C LYS A 21 26.41 18.78 -11.08
N ILE A 22 26.38 20.06 -11.40
CA ILE A 22 27.39 20.73 -12.24
C ILE A 22 28.36 21.61 -11.43
N THR A 23 28.28 21.55 -10.10
CA THR A 23 29.14 22.30 -9.20
C THR A 23 30.59 21.83 -9.31
N PRO A 24 31.61 22.72 -9.32
CA PRO A 24 33.02 22.35 -9.35
C PRO A 24 33.40 21.42 -8.21
N ASN A 25 34.24 20.42 -8.49
CA ASN A 25 34.69 19.42 -7.51
C ASN A 25 35.81 19.99 -6.63
N THR A 26 35.44 20.53 -5.46
CA THR A 26 36.37 21.07 -4.45
C THR A 26 36.24 20.30 -3.13
N SER A 27 37.13 20.55 -2.17
CA SER A 27 37.01 19.97 -0.82
C SER A 27 35.71 20.39 -0.12
N GLN A 28 35.26 21.62 -0.37
CA GLN A 28 34.02 22.18 0.19
C GLN A 28 32.79 21.49 -0.41
N THR A 29 32.72 21.38 -1.74
CA THR A 29 31.56 20.80 -2.43
C THR A 29 31.42 19.28 -2.23
N ARG A 30 32.52 18.60 -1.83
CA ARG A 30 32.47 17.19 -1.43
C ARG A 30 32.03 16.95 0.01
N ALA A 31 32.06 17.99 0.84
CA ALA A 31 31.71 17.84 2.24
C ALA A 31 30.21 17.50 2.39
N PRO A 32 29.84 16.56 3.28
CA PRO A 32 28.43 16.23 3.54
C PRO A 32 27.57 17.45 3.89
N ALA A 33 28.14 18.40 4.63
CA ALA A 33 27.45 19.65 5.01
C ALA A 33 27.06 20.55 3.81
N TYR A 34 27.64 20.32 2.63
CA TYR A 34 27.32 21.10 1.43
C TYR A 34 26.14 20.54 0.64
N ARG A 35 25.72 19.30 0.91
CA ARG A 35 24.60 18.66 0.22
C ARG A 35 23.31 19.40 0.53
N LEU A 36 22.42 19.48 -0.46
CA LEU A 36 21.06 19.97 -0.23
C LEU A 36 20.34 19.05 0.75
N ALA A 37 19.78 19.59 1.82
CA ALA A 37 19.22 18.79 2.92
C ALA A 37 18.13 17.82 2.47
N PHE A 38 17.31 18.17 1.48
CA PHE A 38 16.24 17.32 0.95
C PHE A 38 16.73 16.24 -0.03
N ASP A 39 17.99 16.31 -0.50
CA ASP A 39 18.64 15.32 -1.36
C ASP A 39 19.72 14.51 -0.59
N ASP A 40 19.89 14.77 0.69
CA ASP A 40 20.86 14.06 1.54
C ASP A 40 20.17 12.92 2.28
N SER A 41 20.26 11.70 1.71
CA SER A 41 19.69 10.50 2.31
C SER A 41 20.32 10.14 3.66
N GLU A 42 21.62 10.42 3.88
CA GLU A 42 22.27 10.18 5.18
C GLU A 42 21.71 11.10 6.25
N PHE A 43 21.52 12.38 5.90
CA PHE A 43 20.89 13.36 6.79
C PHE A 43 19.43 12.96 7.08
N LEU A 44 18.64 12.65 6.04
CA LEU A 44 17.23 12.27 6.19
C LEU A 44 17.03 10.97 7.00
N CYS A 45 18.01 10.07 7.04
CA CYS A 45 17.96 8.83 7.81
C CYS A 45 18.33 9.00 9.29
N ARG A 46 18.75 10.18 9.74
CA ARG A 46 19.08 10.43 11.16
C ARG A 46 17.86 10.23 12.07
N ASP A 47 18.09 9.81 13.31
CA ASP A 47 17.01 9.55 14.28
C ASP A 47 16.21 10.80 14.64
N ASP A 48 16.88 11.94 14.78
CA ASP A 48 16.28 13.25 15.06
C ASP A 48 15.37 13.76 13.93
N LEU A 49 15.47 13.20 12.71
CA LEU A 49 14.59 13.50 11.58
C LEU A 49 13.43 12.50 11.39
N ARG A 50 13.16 11.65 12.37
CA ARG A 50 11.99 10.74 12.35
C ARG A 50 10.66 11.48 12.12
N PRO A 51 10.38 12.63 12.73
CA PRO A 51 9.13 13.38 12.45
C PRO A 51 8.98 13.78 10.99
N ILE A 52 10.07 14.16 10.32
CA ILE A 52 10.06 14.51 8.89
C ILE A 52 9.76 13.28 8.04
N ARG A 53 10.38 12.13 8.32
CA ARG A 53 10.09 10.88 7.60
C ARG A 53 8.65 10.43 7.76
N LEU A 54 8.06 10.57 8.96
CA LEU A 54 6.62 10.31 9.18
C LEU A 54 5.75 11.20 8.30
N GLN A 55 6.07 12.50 8.18
CA GLN A 55 5.36 13.41 7.28
C GLN A 55 5.50 13.01 5.82
N LEU A 56 6.69 12.62 5.37
CA LEU A 56 6.93 12.18 3.99
C LEU A 56 6.14 10.90 3.67
N GLU A 57 6.09 9.92 4.57
CA GLU A 57 5.30 8.69 4.37
C GLU A 57 3.80 8.93 4.44
N MET A 58 3.35 9.96 5.16
CA MET A 58 1.95 10.38 5.14
C MET A 58 1.60 11.08 3.84
N LEU A 59 2.44 11.98 3.36
CA LEU A 59 2.12 12.85 2.22
C LEU A 59 2.29 12.16 0.87
N LYS A 60 3.34 11.33 0.69
CA LYS A 60 3.66 10.76 -0.62
C LYS A 60 2.51 9.92 -1.20
N PRO A 61 1.90 8.96 -0.47
CA PRO A 61 0.77 8.22 -1.00
C PRO A 61 -0.46 9.10 -1.25
N GLU A 62 -0.74 10.06 -0.34
CA GLU A 62 -1.88 10.97 -0.49
C GLU A 62 -1.81 11.77 -1.77
N ILE A 63 -0.66 12.40 -2.03
CA ILE A 63 -0.44 13.21 -3.22
C ILE A 63 -0.57 12.34 -4.49
N ILE A 64 0.08 11.17 -4.51
CA ILE A 64 0.05 10.29 -5.68
C ILE A 64 -1.36 9.73 -5.92
N LEU A 65 -2.08 9.30 -4.89
CA LEU A 65 -3.44 8.80 -5.02
C LEU A 65 -4.39 9.88 -5.52
N GLU A 66 -4.23 11.13 -5.07
CA GLU A 66 -5.01 12.27 -5.56
C GLU A 66 -4.68 12.58 -7.04
N GLU A 67 -3.40 12.63 -7.41
CA GLU A 67 -2.96 12.82 -8.80
C GLU A 67 -3.46 11.72 -9.73
N GLN A 68 -3.53 10.48 -9.24
CA GLN A 68 -4.08 9.33 -9.94
C GLN A 68 -5.62 9.26 -9.92
N GLY A 69 -6.28 10.20 -9.26
CA GLY A 69 -7.74 10.30 -9.20
C GLY A 69 -8.41 9.21 -8.35
N VAL A 70 -7.69 8.54 -7.45
CA VAL A 70 -8.26 7.52 -6.56
C VAL A 70 -9.08 8.19 -5.47
N LYS A 71 -10.40 7.99 -5.49
CA LYS A 71 -11.36 8.60 -4.57
C LYS A 71 -11.68 7.71 -3.39
N SER A 72 -11.85 6.41 -3.63
CA SER A 72 -12.19 5.44 -2.59
C SER A 72 -11.60 4.06 -2.90
N THR A 73 -11.51 3.23 -1.86
CA THR A 73 -10.90 1.90 -1.93
C THR A 73 -11.78 0.83 -1.30
N ILE A 74 -11.58 -0.41 -1.73
CA ILE A 74 -12.04 -1.62 -1.04
C ILE A 74 -10.81 -2.33 -0.51
N VAL A 75 -10.75 -2.49 0.80
CA VAL A 75 -9.59 -3.09 1.49
C VAL A 75 -9.76 -4.60 1.54
N LEU A 76 -8.73 -5.34 1.13
CA LEU A 76 -8.64 -6.78 1.28
C LEU A 76 -7.51 -7.13 2.25
N PHE A 77 -7.86 -7.64 3.41
CA PHE A 77 -6.94 -8.24 4.37
C PHE A 77 -7.01 -9.76 4.30
N GLY A 78 -5.86 -10.41 4.40
CA GLY A 78 -5.81 -11.87 4.40
C GLY A 78 -4.39 -12.42 4.43
N GLY A 79 -4.29 -13.73 4.61
CA GLY A 79 -3.02 -14.41 4.82
C GLY A 79 -2.13 -14.48 3.58
N ALA A 80 -0.85 -14.18 3.77
CA ALA A 80 0.19 -14.31 2.75
C ALA A 80 0.47 -15.78 2.37
N ARG A 81 0.08 -16.73 3.23
CA ARG A 81 0.32 -18.18 3.04
C ARG A 81 -0.85 -18.92 2.38
N ILE A 82 -1.91 -18.23 1.99
CA ILE A 82 -3.02 -18.82 1.22
C ILE A 82 -2.48 -19.17 -0.18
N PRO A 83 -2.42 -20.45 -0.56
CA PRO A 83 -1.76 -20.84 -1.79
C PRO A 83 -2.60 -20.51 -3.02
N ASP A 84 -1.93 -20.08 -4.10
CA ASP A 84 -2.50 -20.01 -5.42
C ASP A 84 -2.70 -21.45 -5.96
N PRO A 85 -3.94 -21.89 -6.23
CA PRO A 85 -4.19 -23.24 -6.73
C PRO A 85 -3.58 -23.51 -8.11
N GLU A 86 -3.30 -22.47 -8.90
CA GLU A 86 -2.66 -22.62 -10.22
C GLU A 86 -1.15 -22.87 -10.12
N LYS A 87 -0.51 -22.45 -9.02
CA LYS A 87 0.95 -22.57 -8.79
C LYS A 87 1.33 -23.77 -7.92
N SER A 88 0.38 -24.40 -7.24
CA SER A 88 0.65 -25.41 -6.22
C SER A 88 0.09 -26.79 -6.62
N GLU A 89 0.96 -27.67 -7.13
CA GLU A 89 0.63 -29.08 -7.40
C GLU A 89 0.26 -29.87 -6.13
N LYS A 90 0.61 -29.38 -4.93
CA LYS A 90 0.40 -30.06 -3.64
C LYS A 90 -0.87 -29.64 -2.90
N SER A 91 -1.62 -28.66 -3.37
CA SER A 91 -2.74 -28.06 -2.61
C SER A 91 -4.13 -28.55 -3.01
N ILE A 92 -4.24 -29.49 -3.93
CA ILE A 92 -5.52 -30.12 -4.28
C ILE A 92 -5.74 -31.32 -3.34
N THR A 93 -5.81 -31.07 -2.05
CA THR A 93 -6.47 -32.00 -1.15
C THR A 93 -7.91 -31.49 -0.96
N ASP A 94 -8.86 -32.21 -1.53
CA ASP A 94 -10.31 -32.05 -1.30
C ASP A 94 -10.65 -32.31 0.17
N GLY A 95 -10.20 -31.45 1.07
CA GLY A 95 -10.43 -31.57 2.49
C GLY A 95 -10.90 -30.25 3.11
N PRO A 96 -11.53 -30.29 4.30
CA PRO A 96 -12.04 -29.09 4.99
C PRO A 96 -10.94 -28.06 5.32
N ASN A 97 -9.67 -28.42 5.14
CA ASN A 97 -8.51 -27.56 5.36
C ASN A 97 -7.94 -26.95 4.06
N ASN A 98 -8.62 -27.11 2.92
CA ASN A 98 -8.17 -26.48 1.67
C ASN A 98 -8.38 -24.96 1.71
N LEU A 99 -7.32 -24.22 2.02
CA LEU A 99 -7.33 -22.76 2.07
C LEU A 99 -7.25 -22.11 0.69
N SER A 100 -6.87 -22.86 -0.36
CA SER A 100 -6.73 -22.32 -1.73
C SER A 100 -8.03 -21.78 -2.31
N LYS A 101 -9.19 -22.27 -1.84
CA LYS A 101 -10.49 -21.71 -2.20
C LYS A 101 -10.59 -20.21 -1.91
N TYR A 102 -9.99 -19.76 -0.82
CA TYR A 102 -10.03 -18.35 -0.43
C TYR A 102 -9.17 -17.45 -1.35
N TYR A 103 -8.15 -18.02 -1.99
CA TYR A 103 -7.44 -17.31 -3.06
C TYR A 103 -8.38 -17.03 -4.23
N MET A 104 -9.11 -18.04 -4.68
CA MET A 104 -10.06 -17.89 -5.80
C MET A 104 -11.23 -16.97 -5.44
N GLU A 105 -11.75 -17.07 -4.23
CA GLU A 105 -12.82 -16.18 -3.73
C GLU A 105 -12.35 -14.72 -3.70
N ALA A 106 -11.15 -14.45 -3.19
CA ALA A 106 -10.58 -13.11 -3.15
C ALA A 106 -10.34 -12.54 -4.56
N ARG A 107 -9.81 -13.38 -5.47
CA ARG A 107 -9.60 -13.00 -6.87
C ARG A 107 -10.92 -12.65 -7.57
N GLN A 108 -11.94 -13.50 -7.46
CA GLN A 108 -13.26 -13.28 -8.05
C GLN A 108 -13.97 -12.08 -7.44
N PHE A 109 -13.84 -11.88 -6.13
CA PHE A 109 -14.40 -10.71 -5.46
C PHE A 109 -13.78 -9.42 -6.02
N ALA A 110 -12.44 -9.35 -6.10
CA ALA A 110 -11.73 -8.19 -6.60
C ALA A 110 -12.06 -7.92 -8.08
N GLU A 111 -12.15 -8.97 -8.91
CA GLU A 111 -12.59 -8.88 -10.31
C GLU A 111 -13.98 -8.24 -10.42
N LYS A 112 -14.98 -8.76 -9.67
CA LYS A 112 -16.35 -8.25 -9.68
C LYS A 112 -16.44 -6.79 -9.24
N ILE A 113 -15.72 -6.40 -8.19
CA ILE A 113 -15.67 -5.01 -7.73
C ILE A 113 -15.07 -4.11 -8.81
N THR A 114 -13.98 -4.54 -9.41
CA THR A 114 -13.27 -3.77 -10.44
C THR A 114 -14.13 -3.56 -11.69
N LEU A 115 -14.85 -4.59 -12.13
CA LEU A 115 -15.78 -4.48 -13.27
C LEU A 115 -16.95 -3.50 -13.02
N GLN A 116 -17.31 -3.27 -11.76
CA GLN A 116 -18.35 -2.31 -11.36
C GLN A 116 -17.81 -0.91 -11.06
N SER A 117 -16.49 -0.75 -11.07
CA SER A 117 -15.79 0.50 -10.76
C SER A 117 -15.55 1.33 -12.02
N ASP A 118 -15.49 2.65 -11.86
CA ASP A 118 -15.04 3.60 -12.88
C ASP A 118 -13.50 3.75 -12.94
N GLY A 119 -12.77 2.91 -12.20
CA GLY A 119 -11.32 2.97 -12.07
C GLY A 119 -10.80 4.05 -11.11
N CYS A 120 -11.69 4.84 -10.52
CA CYS A 120 -11.38 5.88 -9.53
C CYS A 120 -12.01 5.61 -8.16
N GLN A 121 -13.16 4.94 -8.14
CA GLN A 121 -13.87 4.56 -6.93
C GLN A 121 -13.72 3.07 -6.68
N ASN A 122 -13.73 2.69 -5.40
CA ASN A 122 -13.67 1.29 -4.96
C ASN A 122 -12.47 0.53 -5.54
N VAL A 123 -11.33 1.22 -5.69
CA VAL A 123 -10.09 0.61 -6.16
C VAL A 123 -9.61 -0.42 -5.11
N ILE A 124 -9.27 -1.61 -5.56
CA ILE A 124 -8.78 -2.67 -4.66
C ILE A 124 -7.47 -2.24 -4.01
N VAL A 125 -7.37 -2.35 -2.69
CA VAL A 125 -6.14 -2.12 -1.95
C VAL A 125 -5.79 -3.32 -1.08
N THR A 126 -4.54 -3.73 -1.15
CA THR A 126 -3.96 -4.84 -0.37
C THR A 126 -2.61 -4.45 0.21
N GLY A 127 -2.04 -5.33 1.02
CA GLY A 127 -0.66 -5.18 1.50
C GLY A 127 0.42 -5.45 0.45
N GLY A 128 0.06 -5.78 -0.79
CA GLY A 128 0.99 -5.98 -1.90
C GLY A 128 1.78 -7.28 -1.89
N GLY A 129 1.67 -8.11 -0.84
CA GLY A 129 2.37 -9.39 -0.70
C GLY A 129 1.70 -10.56 -1.43
N PRO A 130 2.11 -11.80 -1.16
CA PRO A 130 1.54 -13.01 -1.74
C PRO A 130 0.18 -13.40 -1.11
N GLY A 131 -0.37 -14.51 -1.54
CA GLY A 131 -1.59 -15.10 -1.01
C GLY A 131 -2.84 -14.30 -1.33
N VAL A 132 -3.67 -14.00 -0.34
CA VAL A 132 -4.91 -13.21 -0.52
C VAL A 132 -4.62 -11.84 -1.11
N MET A 133 -3.51 -11.21 -0.74
CA MET A 133 -3.12 -9.91 -1.29
C MET A 133 -2.84 -9.98 -2.79
N GLU A 134 -2.08 -11.00 -3.23
CA GLU A 134 -1.85 -11.29 -4.65
C GLU A 134 -3.17 -11.60 -5.36
N ALA A 135 -4.03 -12.43 -4.77
CA ALA A 135 -5.33 -12.77 -5.34
C ALA A 135 -6.20 -11.53 -5.59
N GLY A 136 -6.24 -10.60 -4.63
CA GLY A 136 -6.97 -9.34 -4.76
C GLY A 136 -6.42 -8.46 -5.88
N ASN A 137 -5.10 -8.25 -5.92
CA ASN A 137 -4.48 -7.47 -6.98
C ASN A 137 -4.65 -8.13 -8.36
N ARG A 138 -4.51 -9.47 -8.42
CA ARG A 138 -4.70 -10.24 -9.65
C ARG A 138 -6.13 -10.15 -10.18
N GLY A 139 -7.14 -10.25 -9.31
CA GLY A 139 -8.54 -10.09 -9.72
C GLY A 139 -8.81 -8.72 -10.33
N ALA A 140 -8.26 -7.65 -9.77
CA ALA A 140 -8.36 -6.32 -10.34
C ALA A 140 -7.63 -6.23 -11.71
N HIS A 141 -6.44 -6.81 -11.81
CA HIS A 141 -5.66 -6.88 -13.05
C HIS A 141 -6.40 -7.65 -14.15
N ASP A 142 -6.97 -8.82 -13.83
CA ASP A 142 -7.72 -9.67 -14.78
C ASP A 142 -8.96 -8.93 -15.33
N ALA A 143 -9.57 -8.05 -14.55
CA ALA A 143 -10.64 -7.15 -14.99
C ALA A 143 -10.17 -5.93 -15.80
N GLY A 144 -8.87 -5.80 -16.05
CA GLY A 144 -8.28 -4.65 -16.74
C GLY A 144 -8.24 -3.37 -15.91
N GLY A 145 -8.44 -3.46 -14.59
CA GLY A 145 -8.45 -2.33 -13.68
C GLY A 145 -7.14 -2.14 -12.91
N ARG A 146 -7.14 -1.12 -12.05
CA ARG A 146 -6.00 -0.75 -11.20
C ARG A 146 -6.17 -1.33 -9.80
N SER A 147 -5.04 -1.58 -9.13
CA SER A 147 -5.02 -1.94 -7.72
C SER A 147 -3.84 -1.32 -6.99
N ILE A 148 -3.99 -1.14 -5.68
CA ILE A 148 -3.02 -0.50 -4.80
C ILE A 148 -2.32 -1.57 -3.97
N GLY A 149 -1.00 -1.46 -3.84
CA GLY A 149 -0.19 -2.23 -2.91
C GLY A 149 0.43 -1.32 -1.85
N LEU A 150 0.06 -1.52 -0.59
CA LEU A 150 0.67 -0.83 0.55
C LEU A 150 1.67 -1.78 1.23
N ASN A 151 2.87 -1.84 0.70
CA ASN A 151 3.92 -2.73 1.20
C ASN A 151 4.59 -2.16 2.46
N ILE A 152 5.28 -3.00 3.19
CA ILE A 152 6.11 -2.60 4.33
C ILE A 152 7.45 -3.31 4.23
N VAL A 153 8.52 -2.62 4.61
CA VAL A 153 9.85 -3.22 4.63
C VAL A 153 9.92 -4.27 5.74
N LEU A 154 10.08 -5.54 5.35
CA LEU A 154 10.26 -6.68 6.25
C LEU A 154 11.58 -7.39 5.95
N PRO A 155 12.24 -7.99 6.97
CA PRO A 155 13.56 -8.59 6.81
C PRO A 155 13.64 -9.71 5.75
N ASN A 156 12.53 -10.42 5.52
CA ASN A 156 12.46 -11.58 4.63
C ASN A 156 11.48 -11.38 3.46
N GLU A 157 10.97 -10.18 3.26
CA GLU A 157 10.05 -9.92 2.15
C GLU A 157 10.85 -9.54 0.91
N GLN A 158 10.54 -10.17 -0.24
CA GLN A 158 11.35 -10.04 -1.44
C GLN A 158 10.88 -8.88 -2.32
N ALA A 159 9.64 -8.94 -2.77
CA ALA A 159 9.08 -7.94 -3.69
C ALA A 159 7.55 -7.94 -3.59
N PRO A 160 6.89 -6.84 -3.98
CA PRO A 160 5.46 -6.82 -4.21
C PRO A 160 5.04 -7.86 -5.26
N ASN A 161 3.80 -8.35 -5.17
CA ASN A 161 3.27 -9.19 -6.23
C ASN A 161 3.15 -8.41 -7.55
N SER A 162 3.28 -9.11 -8.68
CA SER A 162 3.38 -8.52 -10.02
C SER A 162 2.07 -7.91 -10.54
N TYR A 163 0.95 -8.06 -9.84
CA TYR A 163 -0.36 -7.58 -10.24
C TYR A 163 -0.71 -6.20 -9.66
N VAL A 164 0.08 -5.69 -8.72
CA VAL A 164 -0.07 -4.31 -8.23
C VAL A 164 0.23 -3.34 -9.36
N THR A 165 -0.61 -2.31 -9.52
CA THR A 165 -0.35 -1.23 -10.47
C THR A 165 0.93 -0.49 -10.07
N PRO A 166 1.95 -0.39 -10.94
CA PRO A 166 3.26 0.14 -10.58
C PRO A 166 3.22 1.54 -9.94
N GLU A 167 2.40 2.44 -10.48
CA GLU A 167 2.23 3.81 -10.01
C GLU A 167 1.47 3.90 -8.67
N LEU A 168 0.84 2.79 -8.24
CA LEU A 168 0.08 2.67 -7.00
C LEU A 168 0.73 1.67 -6.02
N CYS A 169 2.00 1.36 -6.23
CA CYS A 169 2.78 0.47 -5.38
C CYS A 169 3.62 1.28 -4.39
N PHE A 170 3.18 1.33 -3.14
CA PHE A 170 3.85 2.08 -2.08
C PHE A 170 4.62 1.17 -1.16
N ASN A 171 5.69 1.67 -0.56
CA ASN A 171 6.49 0.96 0.43
C ASN A 171 6.68 1.82 1.67
N PHE A 172 6.41 1.27 2.85
CA PHE A 172 6.42 1.95 4.12
C PHE A 172 7.51 1.43 5.04
N HIS A 173 8.04 2.31 5.86
CA HIS A 173 8.87 1.98 7.02
C HIS A 173 8.02 1.89 8.31
N TYR A 174 7.00 2.75 8.45
CA TYR A 174 6.19 2.86 9.65
C TYR A 174 4.84 2.15 9.51
N PHE A 175 4.62 1.09 10.31
CA PHE A 175 3.36 0.35 10.36
C PHE A 175 2.14 1.25 10.60
N ALA A 176 2.26 2.20 11.54
CA ALA A 176 1.15 3.08 11.89
C ALA A 176 0.64 3.90 10.69
N LEU A 177 1.53 4.45 9.87
CA LEU A 177 1.14 5.22 8.70
C LEU A 177 0.55 4.34 7.60
N ARG A 178 1.13 3.16 7.37
CA ARG A 178 0.59 2.18 6.45
C ARG A 178 -0.85 1.82 6.82
N LYS A 179 -1.12 1.56 8.10
CA LYS A 179 -2.47 1.25 8.61
C LYS A 179 -3.46 2.39 8.36
N MET A 180 -3.04 3.63 8.61
CA MET A 180 -3.86 4.80 8.30
C MET A 180 -4.23 4.85 6.82
N HIS A 181 -3.29 4.62 5.91
CA HIS A 181 -3.55 4.65 4.47
C HIS A 181 -4.51 3.56 3.98
N PHE A 182 -4.58 2.40 4.63
CA PHE A 182 -5.62 1.42 4.33
C PHE A 182 -7.02 1.98 4.57
N LEU A 183 -7.19 2.76 5.64
CA LEU A 183 -8.51 3.15 6.14
C LEU A 183 -8.99 4.51 5.65
N MET A 184 -8.09 5.44 5.32
CA MET A 184 -8.44 6.83 4.99
C MET A 184 -9.38 6.96 3.80
N ARG A 185 -9.35 6.04 2.84
CA ARG A 185 -10.22 6.02 1.66
C ARG A 185 -11.14 4.81 1.58
N ALA A 186 -11.19 4.00 2.64
CA ALA A 186 -11.93 2.75 2.65
C ALA A 186 -13.43 2.97 2.60
N ASN A 187 -14.10 2.42 1.59
CA ASN A 187 -15.56 2.31 1.51
C ASN A 187 -16.06 0.96 2.07
N ALA A 188 -15.22 -0.07 2.07
CA ALA A 188 -15.50 -1.35 2.70
C ALA A 188 -14.20 -2.10 3.02
N ILE A 189 -14.29 -3.06 3.93
CA ILE A 189 -13.19 -3.91 4.36
C ILE A 189 -13.62 -5.37 4.23
N CYS A 190 -12.84 -6.17 3.49
CA CYS A 190 -13.04 -7.61 3.37
C CYS A 190 -11.87 -8.34 4.01
N VAL A 191 -12.19 -9.21 4.96
CA VAL A 191 -11.19 -9.98 5.71
C VAL A 191 -11.31 -11.45 5.34
N PHE A 192 -10.27 -11.99 4.77
CA PHE A 192 -10.09 -13.40 4.44
C PHE A 192 -9.27 -14.09 5.54
N PRO A 193 -9.26 -15.43 5.60
CA PRO A 193 -8.44 -16.13 6.57
C PRO A 193 -6.98 -15.69 6.53
N GLY A 194 -6.40 -15.48 7.72
CA GLY A 194 -5.03 -14.97 7.84
C GLY A 194 -4.50 -15.11 9.26
N GLY A 195 -3.25 -14.70 9.46
CA GLY A 195 -2.57 -14.72 10.74
C GLY A 195 -2.76 -13.44 11.56
N PHE A 196 -1.84 -13.21 12.50
CA PHE A 196 -1.89 -12.06 13.42
C PHE A 196 -1.96 -10.71 12.70
N GLY A 197 -1.21 -10.52 11.61
CA GLY A 197 -1.27 -9.26 10.86
C GLY A 197 -2.66 -8.97 10.29
N THR A 198 -3.37 -10.00 9.81
CA THR A 198 -4.76 -9.87 9.33
C THR A 198 -5.71 -9.53 10.46
N LEU A 199 -5.55 -10.16 11.62
CA LEU A 199 -6.38 -9.91 12.81
C LEU A 199 -6.11 -8.52 13.38
N ASP A 200 -4.87 -8.10 13.44
CA ASP A 200 -4.44 -6.78 13.91
C ASP A 200 -5.11 -5.66 13.08
N GLU A 201 -5.06 -5.73 11.76
CA GLU A 201 -5.71 -4.75 10.88
C GLU A 201 -7.23 -4.77 11.01
N MET A 202 -7.83 -5.95 11.17
CA MET A 202 -9.27 -6.09 11.36
C MET A 202 -9.72 -5.48 12.68
N PHE A 203 -9.08 -5.83 13.80
CA PHE A 203 -9.48 -5.33 15.13
C PHE A 203 -9.21 -3.84 15.28
N GLU A 204 -8.15 -3.30 14.69
CA GLU A 204 -7.93 -1.86 14.65
C GLU A 204 -9.09 -1.15 13.91
N SER A 205 -9.46 -1.65 12.72
CA SER A 205 -10.57 -1.11 11.95
C SER A 205 -11.88 -1.10 12.74
N LEU A 206 -12.21 -2.23 13.38
CA LEU A 206 -13.41 -2.36 14.21
C LEU A 206 -13.36 -1.39 15.43
N THR A 207 -12.20 -1.24 16.04
CA THR A 207 -12.00 -0.31 17.17
C THR A 207 -12.21 1.13 16.74
N LEU A 208 -11.69 1.53 15.59
CA LEU A 208 -11.88 2.89 15.06
C LEU A 208 -13.33 3.19 14.73
N ILE A 209 -14.06 2.22 14.16
CA ILE A 209 -15.50 2.33 13.90
C ILE A 209 -16.28 2.40 15.23
N GLN A 210 -16.01 1.49 16.17
CA GLN A 210 -16.68 1.44 17.48
C GLN A 210 -16.49 2.74 18.29
N THR A 211 -15.31 3.32 18.22
CA THR A 211 -14.97 4.56 18.97
C THR A 211 -15.36 5.84 18.23
N GLY A 212 -15.97 5.74 17.05
CA GLY A 212 -16.36 6.89 16.23
C GLY A 212 -15.18 7.68 15.63
N ARG A 213 -14.00 7.08 15.60
CA ARG A 213 -12.82 7.69 14.96
C ARG A 213 -12.80 7.49 13.45
N MET A 214 -13.56 6.52 12.96
CA MET A 214 -13.80 6.25 11.54
C MET A 214 -15.31 6.15 11.32
N ALA A 215 -15.79 6.66 10.18
CA ALA A 215 -17.17 6.47 9.77
C ALA A 215 -17.48 4.97 9.62
N PRO A 216 -18.70 4.52 9.95
CA PRO A 216 -19.10 3.13 9.74
C PRO A 216 -18.98 2.74 8.25
N VAL A 217 -18.20 1.70 7.98
CA VAL A 217 -18.10 1.07 6.66
C VAL A 217 -18.45 -0.41 6.78
N PRO A 218 -18.98 -1.05 5.73
CA PRO A 218 -19.19 -2.48 5.72
C PRO A 218 -17.89 -3.25 5.99
N VAL A 219 -17.92 -4.15 6.97
CA VAL A 219 -16.83 -5.08 7.27
C VAL A 219 -17.35 -6.50 7.05
N SER A 220 -16.87 -7.16 6.01
CA SER A 220 -17.17 -8.56 5.74
C SER A 220 -15.97 -9.40 6.13
N TYR A 221 -16.22 -10.50 6.86
CA TYR A 221 -15.16 -11.46 7.20
C TYR A 221 -15.59 -12.87 6.87
N THR A 222 -14.68 -13.63 6.29
CA THR A 222 -14.77 -15.07 6.16
C THR A 222 -14.16 -15.71 7.41
N HIS A 223 -14.38 -16.97 7.63
CA HIS A 223 -14.05 -17.71 8.84
C HIS A 223 -12.68 -17.37 9.46
N LEU A 224 -12.69 -16.74 10.65
CA LEU A 224 -11.47 -16.41 11.42
C LEU A 224 -10.94 -17.69 12.08
N ARG A 225 -10.02 -18.39 11.43
CA ARG A 225 -9.11 -19.32 12.09
C ARG A 225 -7.75 -18.64 12.16
N ALA A 226 -7.30 -18.32 13.36
CA ALA A 226 -5.91 -18.00 13.61
C ALA A 226 -5.09 -19.27 13.33
N HIS A 227 -4.55 -19.39 12.13
CA HIS A 227 -3.58 -20.41 11.81
C HIS A 227 -2.20 -19.75 11.86
N GLU A 228 -1.59 -19.92 13.00
CA GLU A 228 -0.18 -20.21 13.24
C GLU A 228 0.84 -19.12 12.89
N THR A 229 1.48 -18.77 13.92
CA THR A 229 2.90 -18.35 13.99
C THR A 229 3.84 -19.36 13.37
#